data_65eef303c6c2ef658fb5595323aaa8ad
#
_entry.id   65eef303c6c2ef658fb5595323aaa8ad
#
_cell.length_a   1.000
_cell.length_b   1.000
_cell.length_c   1.000
_cell.angle_alpha   90.00
_cell.angle_beta   90.00
_cell.angle_gamma   90.00
#
_symmetry.space_group_name_H-M   'P 1'
#
loop_
_entity.id
_entity.type
_entity.pdbx_description
1 polymer ?
#
loop_
_entity_poly.entity_id
_entity_poly.type
_entity_poly.pdbx_seq_one_letter_code
_entity_poly.pdbx_strand_id
1 'polypeptide(L)'
;MEKKRHLILALCALLMLPMALTGCSHDDDDLYVVCPGTPALRAIVVEEGAQLYDITEEDVVLTIKNIVACNPKTGLFKLKGVGRIVEKSYPLPTQYCIRFFAANHMLFEARLNNLLSSYMPSGLIFYSYSDPSHPSDDISWFKLTSVVIKDGDTTIGAPTKAEQKGIADLYSLLGALQLLDENLTVSMLE
;
A
#
# COMPACT_ATOMS: atom_id res chain seq x y z
N MET A 1 -12.37 -25.06 -47.35
CA MET A 1 -12.76 -24.20 -46.21
C MET A 1 -12.45 -24.83 -44.84
N GLU A 2 -12.30 -26.12 -44.73
CA GLU A 2 -11.97 -26.83 -43.45
C GLU A 2 -10.56 -26.55 -42.90
N LYS A 3 -9.54 -26.47 -43.76
CA LYS A 3 -8.15 -26.21 -43.30
C LYS A 3 -7.96 -24.91 -42.53
N LYS A 4 -8.75 -23.86 -42.84
CA LYS A 4 -8.70 -22.58 -42.09
C LYS A 4 -9.32 -22.65 -40.69
N ARG A 5 -10.34 -23.51 -40.51
CA ARG A 5 -10.99 -23.72 -39.19
C ARG A 5 -10.07 -24.43 -38.22
N HIS A 6 -9.30 -25.42 -38.68
CA HIS A 6 -8.35 -26.15 -37.82
C HIS A 6 -7.15 -25.26 -37.41
N LEU A 7 -6.73 -24.33 -38.28
CA LEU A 7 -5.65 -23.40 -37.95
C LEU A 7 -6.04 -22.38 -36.88
N ILE A 8 -7.30 -21.90 -36.94
CA ILE A 8 -7.82 -20.95 -35.94
C ILE A 8 -8.03 -21.63 -34.59
N LEU A 9 -8.52 -22.87 -34.56
CA LEU A 9 -8.66 -23.66 -33.33
C LEU A 9 -7.31 -24.00 -32.70
N ALA A 10 -6.28 -24.32 -33.50
CA ALA A 10 -4.93 -24.55 -33.02
C ALA A 10 -4.28 -23.27 -32.44
N LEU A 11 -4.55 -22.11 -33.06
CA LEU A 11 -4.03 -20.81 -32.59
C LEU A 11 -4.69 -20.37 -31.29
N CYS A 12 -6.00 -20.63 -31.13
CA CYS A 12 -6.71 -20.34 -29.87
C CYS A 12 -6.25 -21.29 -28.73
N ALA A 13 -5.95 -22.55 -29.01
CA ALA A 13 -5.41 -23.49 -28.04
C ALA A 13 -3.98 -23.10 -27.59
N LEU A 14 -3.17 -22.54 -28.48
CA LEU A 14 -1.80 -22.09 -28.17
C LEU A 14 -1.78 -20.80 -27.32
N LEU A 15 -2.80 -19.95 -27.43
CA LEU A 15 -2.95 -18.72 -26.64
C LEU A 15 -3.49 -18.96 -25.23
N MET A 16 -4.10 -20.12 -24.97
CA MET A 16 -4.63 -20.48 -23.65
C MET A 16 -3.63 -21.26 -22.77
N LEU A 17 -2.49 -21.69 -23.33
CA LEU A 17 -1.50 -22.51 -22.61
C LEU A 17 -0.58 -21.75 -21.63
N PRO A 18 -0.31 -20.42 -21.77
CA PRO A 18 0.57 -19.79 -20.80
C PRO A 18 -0.09 -19.40 -19.46
N MET A 19 -1.41 -19.55 -19.32
CA MET A 19 -2.07 -19.23 -18.04
C MET A 19 -2.09 -20.40 -17.02
N ALA A 20 -1.65 -21.59 -17.41
CA ALA A 20 -1.73 -22.79 -16.55
C ALA A 20 -0.38 -23.21 -15.94
N LEU A 21 0.73 -22.46 -16.20
CA LEU A 21 2.06 -22.83 -15.73
C LEU A 21 2.75 -21.77 -14.86
N THR A 22 2.02 -20.77 -14.34
CA THR A 22 2.52 -20.06 -13.18
C THR A 22 2.27 -20.96 -11.97
N GLY A 23 3.17 -21.91 -11.76
CA GLY A 23 3.24 -22.71 -10.56
C GLY A 23 3.31 -21.76 -9.35
N CYS A 24 2.34 -21.88 -8.45
CA CYS A 24 2.44 -21.35 -7.12
C CYS A 24 3.69 -21.94 -6.49
N SER A 25 4.76 -21.16 -6.35
CA SER A 25 5.78 -21.47 -5.37
C SER A 25 5.10 -21.27 -4.01
N HIS A 26 4.91 -22.39 -3.34
CA HIS A 26 4.45 -22.44 -1.96
C HIS A 26 5.60 -21.93 -1.09
N ASP A 27 5.63 -20.64 -0.86
CA ASP A 27 6.21 -20.09 0.35
C ASP A 27 5.03 -19.87 1.31
N ASP A 28 5.09 -20.54 2.46
CA ASP A 28 4.04 -20.63 3.48
C ASP A 28 3.82 -19.29 4.21
N ASP A 29 3.45 -18.23 3.51
CA ASP A 29 3.13 -16.96 4.13
C ASP A 29 1.82 -16.41 3.56
N ASP A 30 0.77 -16.59 4.38
CA ASP A 30 -0.49 -15.83 4.38
C ASP A 30 -1.29 -15.81 3.07
N LEU A 31 -1.90 -16.96 2.76
CA LEU A 31 -2.90 -17.08 1.69
C LEU A 31 -4.19 -16.37 2.12
N TYR A 32 -4.35 -15.10 1.75
CA TYR A 32 -5.64 -14.42 1.90
C TYR A 32 -6.57 -14.81 0.75
N VAL A 33 -7.75 -15.31 1.09
CA VAL A 33 -8.80 -15.61 0.10
C VAL A 33 -9.29 -14.29 -0.49
N VAL A 34 -9.14 -14.12 -1.80
CA VAL A 34 -9.58 -12.93 -2.50
C VAL A 34 -10.87 -13.20 -3.24
N CYS A 35 -11.86 -12.38 -2.95
CA CYS A 35 -13.09 -12.35 -3.70
C CYS A 35 -12.87 -11.84 -5.13
N PRO A 36 -13.61 -12.35 -6.14
CA PRO A 36 -13.59 -11.79 -7.48
C PRO A 36 -13.93 -10.29 -7.46
N GLY A 37 -13.09 -9.47 -8.08
CA GLY A 37 -13.26 -8.01 -8.10
C GLY A 37 -12.34 -7.24 -7.16
N THR A 38 -11.44 -7.91 -6.45
CA THR A 38 -10.46 -7.25 -5.56
C THR A 38 -9.63 -6.21 -6.32
N PRO A 39 -9.50 -4.98 -5.80
CA PRO A 39 -8.67 -3.94 -6.41
C PRO A 39 -7.21 -4.40 -6.52
N ALA A 40 -6.53 -4.00 -7.61
CA ALA A 40 -5.11 -4.31 -7.82
C ALA A 40 -4.22 -3.82 -6.65
N LEU A 41 -4.58 -2.70 -6.03
CA LEU A 41 -3.98 -2.16 -4.81
C LEU A 41 -5.07 -1.88 -3.79
N ARG A 42 -4.83 -2.30 -2.55
CA ARG A 42 -5.67 -1.96 -1.40
C ARG A 42 -4.81 -1.79 -0.16
N ALA A 43 -5.30 -1.03 0.81
CA ALA A 43 -4.74 -1.02 2.14
C ALA A 43 -5.86 -1.08 3.19
N ILE A 44 -5.54 -1.71 4.30
CA ILE A 44 -6.43 -1.84 5.47
C ILE A 44 -5.72 -1.27 6.69
N VAL A 45 -6.49 -0.80 7.65
CA VAL A 45 -5.97 -0.39 8.96
C VAL A 45 -6.36 -1.44 9.99
N VAL A 46 -5.37 -1.90 10.73
CA VAL A 46 -5.50 -2.92 11.78
C VAL A 46 -4.86 -2.43 13.08
N GLU A 47 -5.26 -3.00 14.21
CA GLU A 47 -4.53 -2.81 15.46
C GLU A 47 -3.15 -3.47 15.37
N GLU A 48 -2.15 -2.91 16.05
CA GLU A 48 -0.81 -3.49 16.08
C GLU A 48 -0.86 -4.91 16.65
N GLY A 49 -0.24 -5.85 15.94
CA GLY A 49 -0.23 -7.26 16.32
C GLY A 49 -1.52 -8.03 15.96
N ALA A 50 -2.51 -7.39 15.34
CA ALA A 50 -3.70 -8.08 14.87
C ALA A 50 -3.36 -9.12 13.80
N GLN A 51 -3.93 -10.33 13.96
CA GLN A 51 -3.92 -11.33 12.90
C GLN A 51 -5.07 -11.04 11.93
N LEU A 52 -4.80 -11.22 10.65
CA LEU A 52 -5.83 -11.08 9.62
C LEU A 52 -6.47 -12.44 9.39
N TYR A 53 -7.78 -12.48 9.62
CA TYR A 53 -8.57 -13.67 9.26
C TYR A 53 -9.14 -13.48 7.86
N ASP A 54 -10.21 -12.68 7.75
CA ASP A 54 -10.84 -12.37 6.47
C ASP A 54 -10.88 -10.86 6.28
N ILE A 55 -10.34 -10.36 5.17
CA ILE A 55 -10.45 -8.96 4.81
C ILE A 55 -11.74 -8.80 4.03
N THR A 56 -12.65 -7.99 4.55
CA THR A 56 -13.88 -7.60 3.87
C THR A 56 -13.67 -6.28 3.08
N GLU A 57 -14.60 -5.96 2.18
CA GLU A 57 -14.55 -4.66 1.48
C GLU A 57 -14.67 -3.47 2.44
N GLU A 58 -15.34 -3.67 3.58
CA GLU A 58 -15.51 -2.64 4.61
C GLU A 58 -14.21 -2.30 5.36
N ASP A 59 -13.25 -3.24 5.38
CA ASP A 59 -11.95 -3.04 6.01
C ASP A 59 -11.01 -2.22 5.13
N VAL A 60 -11.28 -2.14 3.84
CA VAL A 60 -10.44 -1.40 2.89
C VAL A 60 -10.60 0.09 3.11
N VAL A 61 -9.52 0.75 3.47
CA VAL A 61 -9.47 2.20 3.71
C VAL A 61 -8.80 2.97 2.58
N LEU A 62 -8.04 2.28 1.71
CA LEU A 62 -7.34 2.87 0.58
C LEU A 62 -7.32 1.89 -0.58
N THR A 63 -7.57 2.41 -1.77
CA THR A 63 -7.41 1.73 -3.05
C THR A 63 -6.62 2.62 -4.00
N ILE A 64 -6.32 2.14 -5.19
CA ILE A 64 -5.67 2.93 -6.24
C ILE A 64 -6.42 4.24 -6.55
N LYS A 65 -7.75 4.25 -6.40
CA LYS A 65 -8.60 5.44 -6.67
C LYS A 65 -8.36 6.57 -5.67
N ASN A 66 -7.82 6.26 -4.51
CA ASN A 66 -7.50 7.24 -3.47
C ASN A 66 -6.14 7.91 -3.71
N ILE A 67 -5.24 7.30 -4.51
CA ILE A 67 -3.91 7.83 -4.76
C ILE A 67 -3.99 8.85 -5.89
N VAL A 68 -3.65 10.09 -5.60
CA VAL A 68 -3.55 11.19 -6.58
C VAL A 68 -2.17 11.22 -7.20
N ALA A 69 -1.13 11.14 -6.37
CA ALA A 69 0.27 11.09 -6.79
C ALA A 69 1.16 10.54 -5.67
N CYS A 70 2.33 10.02 -6.04
CA CYS A 70 3.34 9.54 -5.11
C CYS A 70 4.74 9.95 -5.60
N ASN A 71 5.56 10.46 -4.68
CA ASN A 71 6.99 10.68 -4.96
C ASN A 71 7.81 9.51 -4.41
N PRO A 72 8.38 8.64 -5.27
CA PRO A 72 9.11 7.45 -4.84
C PRO A 72 10.45 7.78 -4.17
N LYS A 73 11.03 8.97 -4.42
CA LYS A 73 12.31 9.39 -3.83
C LYS A 73 12.15 9.85 -2.38
N THR A 74 11.04 10.51 -2.07
CA THR A 74 10.78 11.07 -0.75
C THR A 74 9.81 10.24 0.09
N GLY A 75 9.12 9.28 -0.55
CA GLY A 75 8.05 8.50 0.07
C GLY A 75 6.77 9.30 0.32
N LEU A 76 6.60 10.45 -0.34
CA LEU A 76 5.45 11.33 -0.15
C LEU A 76 4.27 10.85 -1.00
N PHE A 77 3.09 10.79 -0.37
CA PHE A 77 1.82 10.44 -1.00
C PHE A 77 0.84 11.61 -0.90
N LYS A 78 0.18 11.90 -2.00
CA LYS A 78 -0.98 12.77 -2.08
C LYS A 78 -2.21 11.88 -2.26
N LEU A 79 -3.09 11.86 -1.28
CA LEU A 79 -4.26 10.98 -1.22
C LEU A 79 -5.55 11.80 -1.17
N LYS A 80 -6.67 11.17 -1.55
CA LYS A 80 -8.02 11.75 -1.45
C LYS A 80 -8.99 10.74 -0.85
N GLY A 81 -9.98 11.24 -0.08
CA GLY A 81 -11.05 10.41 0.48
C GLY A 81 -10.53 9.38 1.50
N VAL A 82 -9.53 9.74 2.30
CA VAL A 82 -8.85 8.85 3.27
C VAL A 82 -9.06 9.28 4.73
N GLY A 83 -10.16 9.95 5.03
CA GLY A 83 -10.48 10.44 6.38
C GLY A 83 -10.35 9.36 7.45
N ARG A 84 -10.78 8.13 7.18
CA ARG A 84 -10.63 6.98 8.11
C ARG A 84 -9.17 6.68 8.47
N ILE A 85 -8.21 6.88 7.56
CA ILE A 85 -6.79 6.70 7.86
C ILE A 85 -6.30 7.84 8.76
N VAL A 86 -6.73 9.09 8.47
CA VAL A 86 -6.38 10.27 9.26
C VAL A 86 -6.91 10.10 10.69
N GLU A 87 -8.18 9.72 10.86
CA GLU A 87 -8.79 9.46 12.17
C GLU A 87 -8.04 8.39 12.97
N LYS A 88 -7.68 7.28 12.32
CA LYS A 88 -6.95 6.17 12.96
C LYS A 88 -5.49 6.49 13.28
N SER A 89 -4.93 7.52 12.66
CA SER A 89 -3.59 8.02 13.00
C SER A 89 -3.56 8.83 14.31
N TYR A 90 -4.72 9.11 14.93
CA TYR A 90 -4.90 9.90 16.13
C TYR A 90 -6.02 9.28 17.03
N PRO A 91 -6.04 9.38 18.36
CA PRO A 91 -5.10 10.08 19.26
C PRO A 91 -3.90 9.23 19.72
N LEU A 92 -3.93 7.92 19.47
CA LEU A 92 -2.89 6.97 19.86
C LEU A 92 -2.29 6.33 18.60
N PRO A 93 -1.46 7.06 17.85
CA PRO A 93 -1.01 6.65 16.52
C PRO A 93 -0.28 5.31 16.49
N THR A 94 0.28 4.87 17.62
CA THR A 94 1.04 3.62 17.69
C THR A 94 0.17 2.37 17.86
N GLN A 95 -1.16 2.52 18.00
CA GLN A 95 -2.06 1.37 18.13
C GLN A 95 -2.47 0.77 16.79
N TYR A 96 -2.26 1.50 15.70
CA TYR A 96 -2.72 1.08 14.40
C TYR A 96 -1.59 0.97 13.40
N CYS A 97 -1.70 -0.05 12.57
CA CYS A 97 -0.86 -0.25 11.40
C CYS A 97 -1.70 -0.19 10.14
N ILE A 98 -1.09 0.23 9.05
CA ILE A 98 -1.67 0.12 7.71
C ILE A 98 -0.92 -0.97 6.95
N ARG A 99 -1.67 -1.92 6.38
CA ARG A 99 -1.13 -3.01 5.56
C ARG A 99 -1.50 -2.78 4.11
N PHE A 100 -0.50 -2.77 3.26
CA PHE A 100 -0.67 -2.61 1.81
C PHE A 100 -0.62 -3.98 1.13
N PHE A 101 -1.53 -4.17 0.18
CA PHE A 101 -1.65 -5.41 -0.61
C PHE A 101 -1.69 -5.09 -2.10
N ALA A 102 -0.95 -5.88 -2.89
CA ALA A 102 -1.14 -5.99 -4.33
C ALA A 102 -1.87 -7.29 -4.61
N ALA A 103 -3.10 -7.19 -5.09
CA ALA A 103 -4.02 -8.33 -5.19
C ALA A 103 -4.10 -9.07 -3.84
N ASN A 104 -3.48 -10.26 -3.73
CA ASN A 104 -3.52 -11.14 -2.55
C ASN A 104 -2.24 -11.11 -1.73
N HIS A 105 -1.21 -10.43 -2.20
CA HIS A 105 0.06 -10.38 -1.51
C HIS A 105 0.15 -9.15 -0.63
N MET A 106 0.46 -9.35 0.65
CA MET A 106 0.87 -8.26 1.52
C MET A 106 2.23 -7.75 1.04
N LEU A 107 2.28 -6.46 0.73
CA LEU A 107 3.51 -5.80 0.32
C LEU A 107 4.36 -5.44 1.54
N PHE A 108 3.74 -4.77 2.48
CA PHE A 108 4.35 -4.39 3.77
C PHE A 108 3.29 -3.90 4.75
N GLU A 109 3.69 -3.83 6.01
CA GLU A 109 2.97 -3.16 7.10
C GLU A 109 3.77 -1.92 7.52
N ALA A 110 3.06 -0.83 7.80
CA ALA A 110 3.64 0.39 8.35
C ALA A 110 2.80 0.88 9.53
N ARG A 111 3.44 1.37 10.59
CA ARG A 111 2.73 1.99 11.72
C ARG A 111 2.13 3.31 11.28
N LEU A 112 0.90 3.58 11.71
CA LEU A 112 0.29 4.90 11.52
C LEU A 112 0.83 5.88 12.56
N ASN A 113 1.12 7.09 12.11
CA ASN A 113 1.49 8.20 12.98
C ASN A 113 1.03 9.53 12.36
N ASN A 114 1.04 10.60 13.12
CA ASN A 114 0.67 11.93 12.62
C ASN A 114 1.56 13.05 13.18
N LEU A 115 1.43 14.23 12.59
CA LEU A 115 2.21 15.42 12.92
C LEU A 115 2.03 15.90 14.37
N LEU A 116 0.87 15.64 14.99
CA LEU A 116 0.56 16.08 16.35
C LEU A 116 1.06 15.12 17.42
N SER A 117 1.57 13.94 17.01
CA SER A 117 2.10 12.96 17.95
C SER A 117 3.48 13.38 18.46
N SER A 118 3.61 13.47 19.77
CA SER A 118 4.92 13.62 20.44
C SER A 118 5.74 12.33 20.48
N TYR A 119 5.14 11.20 20.10
CA TYR A 119 5.79 9.90 20.07
C TYR A 119 6.09 9.49 18.63
N MET A 120 7.33 9.10 18.36
CA MET A 120 7.75 8.56 17.06
C MET A 120 8.11 7.08 17.26
N PRO A 121 7.35 6.15 16.66
CA PRO A 121 7.69 4.73 16.73
C PRO A 121 8.93 4.41 15.89
N SER A 122 9.62 3.31 16.20
CA SER A 122 10.66 2.77 15.32
C SER A 122 10.04 1.88 14.24
N GLY A 123 10.76 1.69 13.13
CA GLY A 123 10.35 0.85 12.01
C GLY A 123 9.76 1.63 10.84
N LEU A 124 9.01 0.96 9.99
CA LEU A 124 8.33 1.59 8.86
C LEU A 124 7.08 2.34 9.36
N ILE A 125 6.95 3.59 8.95
CA ILE A 125 5.89 4.49 9.40
C ILE A 125 5.19 5.09 8.19
N PHE A 126 3.86 5.11 8.23
CA PHE A 126 3.01 5.88 7.32
C PHE A 126 2.50 7.10 8.06
N TYR A 127 3.18 8.20 7.86
CA TYR A 127 3.07 9.42 8.65
C TYR A 127 2.10 10.41 8.01
N SER A 128 1.04 10.79 8.74
CA SER A 128 0.05 11.78 8.28
C SER A 128 0.50 13.20 8.59
N TYR A 129 0.43 14.09 7.60
CA TYR A 129 0.57 15.53 7.75
C TYR A 129 -0.78 16.23 7.92
N SER A 130 -1.89 15.51 7.78
CA SER A 130 -3.23 16.07 7.91
C SER A 130 -3.63 16.22 9.37
N ASP A 131 -4.38 17.28 9.68
CA ASP A 131 -4.94 17.50 11.00
C ASP A 131 -6.07 16.49 11.26
N PRO A 132 -5.92 15.61 12.25
CA PRO A 132 -6.95 14.61 12.56
C PRO A 132 -8.21 15.19 13.18
N SER A 133 -8.17 16.41 13.72
CA SER A 133 -9.36 17.10 14.26
C SER A 133 -10.26 17.65 13.14
N HIS A 134 -9.71 17.75 11.94
CA HIS A 134 -10.42 18.17 10.73
C HIS A 134 -10.11 17.20 9.58
N PRO A 135 -10.51 15.91 9.68
CA PRO A 135 -10.32 14.96 8.62
C PRO A 135 -11.15 15.40 7.42
N SER A 136 -10.49 15.92 6.40
CA SER A 136 -11.17 16.35 5.19
C SER A 136 -11.25 15.18 4.20
N ASP A 137 -12.38 15.06 3.51
CA ASP A 137 -12.50 14.13 2.37
C ASP A 137 -11.69 14.58 1.16
N ASP A 138 -11.14 15.79 1.22
CA ASP A 138 -10.31 16.37 0.20
C ASP A 138 -8.92 15.71 0.14
N ILE A 139 -7.89 16.52 0.02
CA ILE A 139 -6.52 16.04 -0.13
C ILE A 139 -5.86 15.89 1.25
N SER A 140 -5.33 14.69 1.47
CA SER A 140 -4.49 14.38 2.63
C SER A 140 -3.08 14.01 2.19
N TRP A 141 -2.10 14.37 3.00
CA TRP A 141 -0.69 14.12 2.74
C TRP A 141 -0.13 13.12 3.72
N PHE A 142 0.58 12.12 3.18
CA PHE A 142 1.24 11.09 3.96
C PHE A 142 2.66 10.91 3.50
N LYS A 143 3.52 10.43 4.39
CA LYS A 143 4.90 10.06 4.09
C LYS A 143 5.20 8.66 4.59
N LEU A 144 5.65 7.81 3.69
CA LEU A 144 6.23 6.52 4.04
C LEU A 144 7.71 6.74 4.37
N THR A 145 8.10 6.41 5.59
CA THR A 145 9.49 6.59 6.06
C THR A 145 9.86 5.48 7.04
N SER A 146 11.14 5.18 7.15
CA SER A 146 11.65 4.27 8.17
C SER A 146 12.41 5.06 9.23
N VAL A 147 12.16 4.73 10.49
CA VAL A 147 12.75 5.42 11.64
C VAL A 147 13.50 4.42 12.52
N VAL A 148 14.68 4.81 12.95
CA VAL A 148 15.47 4.08 13.92
C VAL A 148 15.66 4.97 15.15
N ILE A 149 15.37 4.43 16.32
CA ILE A 149 15.64 5.07 17.61
C ILE A 149 16.86 4.40 18.23
N LYS A 150 17.91 5.16 18.42
CA LYS A 150 19.15 4.70 19.03
C LYS A 150 19.59 5.70 20.10
N ASP A 151 19.81 5.21 21.31
CA ASP A 151 20.28 6.00 22.46
C ASP A 151 19.39 7.23 22.77
N GLY A 152 18.10 7.16 22.44
CA GLY A 152 17.14 8.24 22.60
C GLY A 152 17.05 9.20 21.38
N ASP A 153 17.95 9.08 20.43
CA ASP A 153 17.93 9.87 19.21
C ASP A 153 17.10 9.21 18.10
N THR A 154 16.30 10.00 17.44
CA THR A 154 15.45 9.57 16.31
C THR A 154 16.15 9.92 15.00
N THR A 155 16.43 8.90 14.19
CA THR A 155 17.06 9.07 12.87
C THR A 155 16.27 8.36 11.78
N ILE A 156 16.41 8.83 10.55
CA ILE A 156 15.86 8.11 9.38
C ILE A 156 16.72 6.86 9.20
N GLY A 157 16.07 5.70 9.20
CA GLY A 157 16.69 4.40 8.98
C GLY A 157 16.41 3.84 7.59
N ALA A 158 16.98 2.69 7.30
CA ALA A 158 16.64 1.91 6.14
C ALA A 158 15.53 0.89 6.50
N PRO A 159 14.51 0.70 5.65
CA PRO A 159 13.57 -0.40 5.80
C PRO A 159 14.27 -1.76 5.75
N THR A 160 13.67 -2.79 6.31
CA THR A 160 14.15 -4.17 6.18
C THR A 160 14.14 -4.61 4.70
N LYS A 161 14.84 -5.69 4.37
CA LYS A 161 14.88 -6.20 2.98
C LYS A 161 13.48 -6.57 2.47
N ALA A 162 12.63 -7.12 3.32
CA ALA A 162 11.25 -7.47 2.96
C ALA A 162 10.43 -6.22 2.69
N GLU A 163 10.50 -5.21 3.57
CA GLU A 163 9.82 -3.92 3.38
C GLU A 163 10.33 -3.20 2.12
N GLN A 164 11.65 -3.20 1.87
CA GLN A 164 12.23 -2.61 0.65
C GLN A 164 11.65 -3.24 -0.61
N LYS A 165 11.53 -4.59 -0.64
CA LYS A 165 10.89 -5.29 -1.76
C LYS A 165 9.44 -4.87 -1.93
N GLY A 166 8.64 -4.91 -0.86
CA GLY A 166 7.23 -4.53 -0.92
C GLY A 166 7.02 -3.07 -1.35
N ILE A 167 7.88 -2.14 -0.89
CA ILE A 167 7.86 -0.74 -1.32
C ILE A 167 8.22 -0.61 -2.80
N ALA A 168 9.21 -1.35 -3.29
CA ALA A 168 9.57 -1.36 -4.70
C ALA A 168 8.44 -1.90 -5.57
N ASP A 169 7.76 -2.96 -5.14
CA ASP A 169 6.60 -3.55 -5.82
C ASP A 169 5.43 -2.54 -5.86
N LEU A 170 5.17 -1.82 -4.76
CA LEU A 170 4.18 -0.73 -4.73
C LEU A 170 4.52 0.36 -5.75
N TYR A 171 5.76 0.86 -5.76
CA TYR A 171 6.16 1.92 -6.71
C TYR A 171 6.15 1.45 -8.15
N SER A 172 6.48 0.19 -8.42
CA SER A 172 6.35 -0.41 -9.75
C SER A 172 4.90 -0.39 -10.23
N LEU A 173 3.95 -0.78 -9.37
CA LEU A 173 2.52 -0.73 -9.66
C LEU A 173 2.04 0.70 -9.91
N LEU A 174 2.43 1.66 -9.05
CA LEU A 174 2.06 3.07 -9.21
C LEU A 174 2.66 3.68 -10.48
N GLY A 175 3.88 3.29 -10.85
CA GLY A 175 4.54 3.68 -12.08
C GLY A 175 3.79 3.20 -13.33
N ALA A 176 3.38 1.94 -13.34
CA ALA A 176 2.56 1.38 -14.43
C ALA A 176 1.23 2.11 -14.60
N LEU A 177 0.71 2.72 -13.54
CA LEU A 177 -0.53 3.49 -13.52
C LEU A 177 -0.32 5.01 -13.69
N GLN A 178 0.92 5.44 -13.95
CA GLN A 178 1.30 6.85 -14.13
C GLN A 178 0.96 7.74 -12.90
N LEU A 179 1.06 7.19 -11.70
CA LEU A 179 0.79 7.89 -10.44
C LEU A 179 2.07 8.35 -9.73
N LEU A 180 3.25 8.14 -10.32
CA LEU A 180 4.51 8.63 -9.77
C LEU A 180 4.78 10.05 -10.25
N ASP A 181 5.16 10.93 -9.31
CA ASP A 181 5.58 12.32 -9.55
C ASP A 181 6.80 12.65 -8.68
N GLU A 182 7.97 12.62 -9.28
CA GLU A 182 9.24 12.90 -8.58
C GLU A 182 9.37 14.36 -8.10
N ASN A 183 8.54 15.26 -8.61
CA ASN A 183 8.52 16.67 -8.22
C ASN A 183 7.46 16.96 -7.15
N LEU A 184 6.70 15.93 -6.73
CA LEU A 184 5.69 16.08 -5.69
C LEU A 184 6.33 16.54 -4.39
N THR A 185 5.90 17.68 -3.87
CA THR A 185 6.32 18.27 -2.59
C THR A 185 5.11 18.69 -1.79
N VAL A 186 5.22 18.67 -0.46
CA VAL A 186 4.19 19.26 0.41
C VAL A 186 4.43 20.77 0.45
N SER A 187 3.50 21.53 -0.07
CA SER A 187 3.43 22.97 0.23
C SER A 187 2.79 23.11 1.62
N MET A 188 3.63 23.16 2.65
CA MET A 188 3.17 23.33 4.05
C MET A 188 2.96 24.78 4.45
N LEU A 189 3.04 25.72 3.52
CA LEU A 189 2.97 27.15 3.77
C LEU A 189 2.18 27.87 2.67
N GLU A 190 0.87 27.85 2.78
CA GLU A 190 0.03 28.97 2.33
C GLU A 190 -1.15 29.11 3.27
#